data_86e0f8c47aa7e49a042f2c7a8a557637
#
_entry.id   86e0f8c47aa7e49a042f2c7a8a557637
#
_cell.length_a   1.000
_cell.length_b   1.000
_cell.length_c   1.000
_cell.angle_alpha   90.00
_cell.angle_beta   90.00
_cell.angle_gamma   90.00
#
_symmetry.space_group_name_H-M   'P 1'
#
loop_
_entity.id
_entity.type
_entity.pdbx_description
1 polymer ?
#
loop_
_entity_poly.entity_id
_entity_poly.type
_entity_poly.pdbx_seq_one_letter_code
_entity_poly.pdbx_strand_id
1 'polypeptide(L)'
;VFHGPAVKHHMIYQNRTSGAAGEMDFTYFNAIYTVENALAKVKDEKGMKRVARFLKEEVCPSCGGTRLSEAARAPRLRGISLDEACRMTLAELMEWVDGVPASLPEEMEPMARSICESFRSAAMRLMDLGLGYLTLDRASSTLSTGERQRMQLARAVRNRTTGVLYVLDEPSIGLHPSNIVGLNGVIRDLVADGNSVLLVDHDTQILKEADWLIEMGPGAGAAGGRVIAEGSVADVGNNPESRIGGFLSGRADTRIRRPAGAEEMFSEGRIRLSTSGIHTVKPLEVEIPKGRLTVVTGVSGSGKTTLVLESLVPALKALAGGTRLPAHVRAVEA
;
A
#
# COMPACT_ATOMS: atom_id res chain seq x y z
N VAL A 1 16.64 9.58 -39.24
CA VAL A 1 15.43 9.99 -38.52
C VAL A 1 15.53 9.69 -37.04
N PHE A 2 15.95 8.49 -36.62
CA PHE A 2 16.00 8.11 -35.20
C PHE A 2 17.24 8.58 -34.47
N HIS A 3 18.41 8.59 -35.11
CA HIS A 3 19.73 8.85 -34.51
C HIS A 3 20.53 9.94 -35.23
N GLY A 4 19.94 10.74 -36.07
CA GLY A 4 20.66 11.80 -36.81
C GLY A 4 21.01 13.00 -35.91
N PRO A 5 22.01 13.82 -36.30
CA PRO A 5 22.30 15.08 -35.60
C PRO A 5 21.15 16.09 -35.74
N ALA A 6 21.12 17.07 -34.88
CA ALA A 6 20.23 18.22 -35.04
C ALA A 6 20.61 19.00 -36.34
N VAL A 7 19.62 19.25 -37.19
CA VAL A 7 19.83 19.96 -38.45
C VAL A 7 18.97 21.22 -38.46
N LYS A 8 19.58 22.36 -38.75
CA LYS A 8 18.85 23.61 -38.96
C LYS A 8 18.35 23.67 -40.39
N HIS A 9 17.10 23.95 -40.53
CA HIS A 9 16.43 24.14 -41.82
C HIS A 9 15.92 25.58 -41.90
N HIS A 10 16.24 26.21 -43.01
CA HIS A 10 15.65 27.49 -43.40
C HIS A 10 14.54 27.21 -44.40
N MET A 11 13.33 27.66 -44.14
CA MET A 11 12.16 27.45 -45.01
C MET A 11 11.55 28.80 -45.37
N ILE A 12 11.34 28.99 -46.66
CA ILE A 12 10.51 30.07 -47.17
C ILE A 12 9.14 29.52 -47.44
N TYR A 13 8.13 30.08 -46.82
CA TYR A 13 6.75 29.64 -47.01
C TYR A 13 5.86 30.77 -47.53
N GLN A 14 4.86 30.43 -48.34
CA GLN A 14 3.84 31.36 -48.78
C GLN A 14 2.49 30.93 -48.21
N ASN A 15 1.85 31.83 -47.52
CA ASN A 15 0.50 31.56 -46.97
C ASN A 15 -0.50 31.51 -48.14
N ARG A 16 -1.15 30.35 -48.29
CA ARG A 16 -2.12 30.12 -49.39
C ARG A 16 -3.36 31.03 -49.34
N THR A 17 -3.68 31.57 -48.17
CA THR A 17 -4.90 32.36 -47.97
C THR A 17 -4.64 33.86 -48.09
N SER A 18 -3.48 34.34 -47.62
CA SER A 18 -3.14 35.77 -47.62
C SER A 18 -2.11 36.16 -48.69
N GLY A 19 -1.48 35.22 -49.36
CA GLY A 19 -0.40 35.45 -50.33
C GLY A 19 0.92 35.96 -49.72
N ALA A 20 0.96 36.22 -48.43
CA ALA A 20 2.16 36.74 -47.74
C ALA A 20 3.25 35.66 -47.71
N ALA A 21 4.48 36.06 -48.12
CA ALA A 21 5.68 35.24 -47.97
C ALA A 21 6.31 35.50 -46.61
N GLY A 22 6.79 34.46 -45.95
CA GLY A 22 7.54 34.51 -44.68
C GLY A 22 8.69 33.53 -44.69
N GLU A 23 9.68 33.81 -43.89
CA GLU A 23 10.83 32.93 -43.64
C GLU A 23 10.77 32.39 -42.25
N MET A 24 11.10 31.10 -42.06
CA MET A 24 11.17 30.46 -40.77
C MET A 24 12.35 29.54 -40.68
N ASP A 25 13.13 29.74 -39.62
CA ASP A 25 14.20 28.84 -39.23
C ASP A 25 13.69 27.86 -38.21
N PHE A 26 13.83 26.58 -38.46
CA PHE A 26 13.54 25.55 -37.45
C PHE A 26 14.68 24.53 -37.36
N THR A 27 14.86 23.99 -36.17
CA THR A 27 15.83 22.94 -35.94
C THR A 27 15.09 21.61 -35.87
N TYR A 28 15.42 20.72 -36.79
CA TYR A 28 14.96 19.35 -36.72
C TYR A 28 15.77 18.59 -35.68
N PHE A 29 15.09 17.96 -34.76
CA PHE A 29 15.68 17.05 -33.79
C PHE A 29 15.26 15.60 -34.11
N ASN A 30 16.16 14.64 -33.87
CA ASN A 30 15.84 13.24 -34.07
C ASN A 30 14.77 12.75 -33.07
N ALA A 31 14.17 11.60 -33.37
CA ALA A 31 13.05 11.09 -32.60
C ALA A 31 13.43 10.77 -31.13
N ILE A 32 14.64 10.24 -30.89
CA ILE A 32 15.13 9.90 -29.56
C ILE A 32 15.27 11.16 -28.71
N TYR A 33 15.97 12.18 -29.21
CA TYR A 33 16.11 13.47 -28.54
C TYR A 33 14.75 14.11 -28.22
N THR A 34 13.78 13.99 -29.13
CA THR A 34 12.44 14.54 -28.93
C THR A 34 11.72 13.85 -27.75
N VAL A 35 11.85 12.52 -27.65
CA VAL A 35 11.29 11.75 -26.53
C VAL A 35 12.02 12.04 -25.22
N GLU A 36 13.35 12.08 -25.22
CA GLU A 36 14.17 12.41 -24.04
C GLU A 36 13.86 13.81 -23.52
N ASN A 37 13.79 14.80 -24.41
CA ASN A 37 13.47 16.18 -24.04
C ASN A 37 12.01 16.32 -23.54
N ALA A 38 11.07 15.54 -24.12
CA ALA A 38 9.72 15.49 -23.64
C ALA A 38 9.66 14.87 -22.23
N LEU A 39 10.39 13.77 -22.00
CA LEU A 39 10.48 13.11 -20.69
C LEU A 39 11.07 14.03 -19.62
N ALA A 40 12.15 14.75 -19.94
CA ALA A 40 12.79 15.71 -19.03
C ALA A 40 11.87 16.87 -18.61
N LYS A 41 10.86 17.19 -19.43
CA LYS A 41 9.89 18.27 -19.19
C LYS A 41 8.58 17.81 -18.56
N VAL A 42 8.42 16.52 -18.33
CA VAL A 42 7.21 15.96 -17.69
C VAL A 42 7.11 16.46 -16.25
N LYS A 43 5.98 17.10 -15.92
CA LYS A 43 5.67 17.62 -14.58
C LYS A 43 4.43 16.95 -13.96
N ASP A 44 3.64 16.26 -14.76
CA ASP A 44 2.36 15.68 -14.36
C ASP A 44 2.13 14.29 -14.97
N GLU A 45 1.13 13.60 -14.46
CA GLU A 45 0.76 12.26 -14.91
C GLU A 45 0.28 12.23 -16.38
N LYS A 46 -0.36 13.33 -16.84
CA LYS A 46 -0.82 13.43 -18.24
C LYS A 46 0.34 13.52 -19.21
N GLY A 47 1.38 14.27 -18.83
CA GLY A 47 2.63 14.35 -19.59
C GLY A 47 3.32 12.99 -19.66
N MET A 48 3.40 12.27 -18.51
CA MET A 48 3.98 10.92 -18.45
C MET A 48 3.22 9.94 -19.38
N LYS A 49 1.90 9.91 -19.35
CA LYS A 49 1.10 9.04 -20.25
C LYS A 49 1.37 9.26 -21.73
N ARG A 50 1.71 10.49 -22.14
CA ARG A 50 2.06 10.78 -23.54
C ARG A 50 3.40 10.19 -23.96
N VAL A 51 4.37 10.20 -23.06
CA VAL A 51 5.74 9.74 -23.32
C VAL A 51 5.86 8.22 -23.08
N ALA A 52 5.12 7.67 -22.13
CA ALA A 52 5.16 6.26 -21.72
C ALA A 52 5.03 5.27 -22.89
N ARG A 53 4.25 5.60 -23.93
CA ARG A 53 4.09 4.74 -25.11
C ARG A 53 5.38 4.57 -25.92
N PHE A 54 6.39 5.42 -25.70
CA PHE A 54 7.69 5.35 -26.37
C PHE A 54 8.78 4.81 -25.46
N LEU A 55 8.44 4.51 -24.20
CA LEU A 55 9.36 3.98 -23.19
C LEU A 55 9.10 2.51 -22.96
N LYS A 56 10.17 1.78 -22.71
CA LYS A 56 10.13 0.40 -22.22
C LYS A 56 10.88 0.36 -20.92
N GLU A 57 10.21 -0.11 -19.86
CA GLU A 57 10.85 -0.35 -18.59
C GLU A 57 11.47 -1.75 -18.60
N GLU A 58 12.74 -1.83 -18.34
CA GLU A 58 13.50 -3.08 -18.26
C GLU A 58 14.33 -3.11 -16.99
N VAL A 59 14.57 -4.31 -16.51
CA VAL A 59 15.51 -4.51 -15.39
C VAL A 59 16.90 -4.10 -15.85
N CYS A 60 17.57 -3.23 -15.10
CA CYS A 60 18.91 -2.79 -15.43
C CYS A 60 19.88 -3.98 -15.50
N PRO A 61 20.54 -4.25 -16.65
CA PRO A 61 21.42 -5.41 -16.80
C PRO A 61 22.67 -5.35 -15.90
N SER A 62 23.12 -4.15 -15.52
CA SER A 62 24.28 -3.98 -14.66
C SER A 62 24.01 -4.33 -13.19
N CYS A 63 22.87 -3.91 -12.65
CA CYS A 63 22.56 -4.15 -11.24
C CYS A 63 21.47 -5.21 -11.01
N GLY A 64 20.83 -5.73 -12.06
CA GLY A 64 19.76 -6.71 -11.93
C GLY A 64 18.54 -6.18 -11.16
N GLY A 65 18.28 -4.84 -11.21
CA GLY A 65 17.18 -4.20 -10.51
C GLY A 65 17.47 -3.81 -9.05
N THR A 66 18.64 -4.14 -8.51
CA THR A 66 19.00 -3.83 -7.10
C THR A 66 19.25 -2.34 -6.84
N ARG A 67 19.51 -1.55 -7.87
CA ARG A 67 19.89 -0.12 -7.77
C ARG A 67 21.22 0.13 -7.03
N LEU A 68 21.96 -0.93 -6.72
CA LEU A 68 23.23 -0.90 -6.02
C LEU A 68 24.39 -1.25 -6.98
N SER A 69 25.56 -0.61 -6.77
CA SER A 69 26.78 -1.00 -7.48
C SER A 69 27.25 -2.39 -7.07
N GLU A 70 28.12 -3.00 -7.88
CA GLU A 70 28.74 -4.28 -7.55
C GLU A 70 29.52 -4.21 -6.23
N ALA A 71 30.29 -3.14 -6.03
CA ALA A 71 31.03 -2.91 -4.80
C ALA A 71 30.13 -2.82 -3.55
N ALA A 72 28.91 -2.31 -3.67
CA ALA A 72 27.97 -2.23 -2.57
C ALA A 72 27.28 -3.60 -2.29
N ARG A 73 27.21 -4.50 -3.29
CA ARG A 73 26.65 -5.85 -3.17
C ARG A 73 27.67 -6.90 -2.76
N ALA A 74 28.97 -6.62 -2.92
CA ALA A 74 30.02 -7.58 -2.64
C ALA A 74 30.16 -7.96 -1.14
N PRO A 75 30.08 -7.02 -0.17
CA PRO A 75 30.16 -7.36 1.25
C PRO A 75 28.99 -8.25 1.68
N ARG A 76 29.31 -9.26 2.49
CA ARG A 76 28.32 -10.19 3.07
C ARG A 76 28.40 -10.19 4.59
N LEU A 77 27.26 -10.09 5.22
CA LEU A 77 27.11 -10.18 6.67
C LEU A 77 26.25 -11.41 6.97
N ARG A 78 26.76 -12.36 7.72
CA ARG A 78 26.13 -13.68 7.92
C ARG A 78 25.73 -14.37 6.60
N GLY A 79 26.58 -14.24 5.58
CA GLY A 79 26.36 -14.82 4.24
C GLY A 79 25.37 -14.06 3.35
N ILE A 80 24.77 -12.98 3.82
CA ILE A 80 23.74 -12.19 3.13
C ILE A 80 24.32 -10.84 2.69
N SER A 81 24.09 -10.46 1.45
CA SER A 81 24.46 -9.16 0.88
C SER A 81 23.40 -8.08 1.20
N LEU A 82 23.76 -6.81 0.98
CA LEU A 82 22.85 -5.71 1.24
C LEU A 82 21.57 -5.79 0.39
N ASP A 83 21.66 -6.17 -0.86
CA ASP A 83 20.50 -6.31 -1.74
C ASP A 83 19.60 -7.49 -1.35
N GLU A 84 20.20 -8.61 -0.92
CA GLU A 84 19.46 -9.75 -0.39
C GLU A 84 18.70 -9.35 0.90
N ALA A 85 19.36 -8.63 1.81
CA ALA A 85 18.72 -8.11 3.02
C ALA A 85 17.59 -7.12 2.71
N CYS A 86 17.76 -6.24 1.73
CA CYS A 86 16.70 -5.30 1.32
C CYS A 86 15.46 -5.98 0.72
N ARG A 87 15.60 -7.20 0.20
CA ARG A 87 14.48 -8.00 -0.35
C ARG A 87 13.75 -8.83 0.69
N MET A 88 14.33 -9.00 1.87
CA MET A 88 13.63 -9.63 2.99
C MET A 88 12.43 -8.78 3.39
N THR A 89 11.37 -9.45 3.81
CA THR A 89 10.30 -8.78 4.53
C THR A 89 10.85 -8.17 5.82
N LEU A 90 10.21 -7.13 6.33
CA LEU A 90 10.65 -6.51 7.57
C LEU A 90 10.66 -7.51 8.74
N ALA A 91 9.74 -8.49 8.74
CA ALA A 91 9.70 -9.57 9.73
C ALA A 91 10.95 -10.47 9.64
N GLU A 92 11.28 -10.97 8.43
CA GLU A 92 12.48 -11.79 8.20
C GLU A 92 13.77 -11.01 8.50
N LEU A 93 13.80 -9.72 8.13
CA LEU A 93 14.94 -8.86 8.38
C LEU A 93 15.18 -8.65 9.89
N MET A 94 14.12 -8.54 10.68
CA MET A 94 14.19 -8.46 12.14
C MET A 94 14.86 -9.71 12.74
N GLU A 95 14.41 -10.89 12.35
CA GLU A 95 15.00 -12.18 12.79
C GLU A 95 16.47 -12.29 12.40
N TRP A 96 16.82 -11.86 11.19
CA TRP A 96 18.20 -11.88 10.70
C TRP A 96 19.09 -10.90 11.49
N VAL A 97 18.61 -9.67 11.75
CA VAL A 97 19.33 -8.62 12.47
C VAL A 97 19.64 -9.03 13.92
N ASP A 98 18.77 -9.76 14.59
CA ASP A 98 18.98 -10.24 15.95
C ASP A 98 20.26 -11.08 16.11
N GLY A 99 20.66 -11.80 15.07
CA GLY A 99 21.89 -12.60 15.09
C GLY A 99 23.15 -11.86 14.59
N VAL A 100 23.05 -10.62 14.13
CA VAL A 100 24.19 -9.88 13.56
C VAL A 100 25.26 -9.55 14.62
N PRO A 101 24.97 -9.02 15.83
CA PRO A 101 26.00 -8.68 16.79
C PRO A 101 26.91 -9.85 17.15
N ALA A 102 26.33 -11.04 17.40
CA ALA A 102 27.07 -12.24 17.77
C ALA A 102 27.88 -12.85 16.62
N SER A 103 27.70 -12.40 15.39
CA SER A 103 28.44 -12.89 14.22
C SER A 103 29.68 -12.05 13.88
N LEU A 104 29.93 -10.99 14.62
CA LEU A 104 31.03 -10.04 14.41
C LEU A 104 32.15 -10.28 15.45
N PRO A 105 33.38 -9.81 15.19
CA PRO A 105 34.44 -9.79 16.17
C PRO A 105 34.00 -9.08 17.44
N GLU A 106 34.51 -9.56 18.61
CA GLU A 106 34.15 -9.05 19.95
C GLU A 106 34.29 -7.52 20.06
N GLU A 107 35.29 -6.96 19.42
CA GLU A 107 35.55 -5.52 19.41
C GLU A 107 34.45 -4.71 18.71
N MET A 108 33.76 -5.30 17.73
CA MET A 108 32.70 -4.67 16.94
C MET A 108 31.31 -4.94 17.51
N GLU A 109 31.14 -5.95 18.37
CA GLU A 109 29.85 -6.38 18.90
C GLU A 109 29.07 -5.24 19.59
N PRO A 110 29.64 -4.40 20.48
CA PRO A 110 28.89 -3.34 21.16
C PRO A 110 28.30 -2.30 20.19
N MET A 111 29.09 -1.90 19.18
CA MET A 111 28.62 -0.97 18.15
C MET A 111 27.54 -1.58 17.28
N ALA A 112 27.72 -2.83 16.87
CA ALA A 112 26.73 -3.56 16.08
C ALA A 112 25.43 -3.72 16.87
N ARG A 113 25.50 -4.03 18.15
CA ARG A 113 24.32 -4.15 19.04
C ARG A 113 23.55 -2.84 19.09
N SER A 114 24.19 -1.70 19.27
CA SER A 114 23.54 -0.39 19.29
C SER A 114 22.84 -0.05 17.99
N ILE A 115 23.47 -0.35 16.83
CA ILE A 115 22.87 -0.15 15.51
C ILE A 115 21.66 -1.06 15.31
N CYS A 116 21.78 -2.33 15.66
CA CYS A 116 20.69 -3.32 15.55
C CYS A 116 19.51 -2.95 16.46
N GLU A 117 19.75 -2.47 17.67
CA GLU A 117 18.70 -2.00 18.59
C GLU A 117 17.97 -0.77 18.05
N SER A 118 18.69 0.18 17.46
CA SER A 118 18.08 1.34 16.79
C SER A 118 17.20 0.93 15.61
N PHE A 119 17.67 -0.01 14.79
CA PHE A 119 16.89 -0.58 13.70
C PHE A 119 15.65 -1.30 14.23
N ARG A 120 15.82 -2.18 15.21
CA ARG A 120 14.75 -2.94 15.85
C ARG A 120 13.65 -2.04 16.37
N SER A 121 14.01 -0.99 17.12
CA SER A 121 13.04 -0.03 17.64
C SER A 121 12.20 0.64 16.55
N ALA A 122 12.81 0.98 15.42
CA ALA A 122 12.10 1.55 14.27
C ALA A 122 11.22 0.51 13.55
N ALA A 123 11.73 -0.71 13.39
CA ALA A 123 11.06 -1.80 12.69
C ALA A 123 9.84 -2.32 13.47
N MET A 124 9.93 -2.45 14.80
CA MET A 124 8.82 -2.90 15.65
C MET A 124 7.57 -2.04 15.46
N ARG A 125 7.72 -0.71 15.42
CA ARG A 125 6.58 0.19 15.17
C ARG A 125 5.89 -0.06 13.83
N LEU A 126 6.66 -0.39 12.79
CA LEU A 126 6.10 -0.78 11.50
C LEU A 126 5.40 -2.13 11.58
N MET A 127 5.96 -3.07 12.34
CA MET A 127 5.35 -4.38 12.61
C MET A 127 4.00 -4.22 13.33
N ASP A 128 3.94 -3.40 14.39
CA ASP A 128 2.73 -3.09 15.16
C ASP A 128 1.63 -2.48 14.27
N LEU A 129 2.03 -1.67 13.29
CA LEU A 129 1.13 -1.11 12.29
C LEU A 129 0.79 -2.07 11.13
N GLY A 130 1.18 -3.36 11.24
CA GLY A 130 0.87 -4.39 10.26
C GLY A 130 1.61 -4.25 8.94
N LEU A 131 2.81 -3.64 8.95
CA LEU A 131 3.65 -3.43 7.76
C LEU A 131 4.82 -4.42 7.68
N GLY A 132 4.83 -5.48 8.49
CA GLY A 132 5.91 -6.46 8.56
C GLY A 132 6.19 -7.23 7.27
N TYR A 133 5.25 -7.23 6.33
CA TYR A 133 5.41 -7.86 5.01
C TYR A 133 6.10 -6.97 3.97
N LEU A 134 6.33 -5.70 4.27
CA LEU A 134 7.04 -4.81 3.36
C LEU A 134 8.52 -5.13 3.32
N THR A 135 9.13 -4.89 2.15
CA THR A 135 10.57 -5.01 1.92
C THR A 135 11.19 -3.62 1.78
N LEU A 136 12.47 -3.48 2.12
CA LEU A 136 13.15 -2.17 2.04
C LEU A 136 13.40 -1.72 0.60
N ASP A 137 13.44 -2.63 -0.35
CA ASP A 137 13.63 -2.33 -1.78
C ASP A 137 12.33 -1.89 -2.48
N ARG A 138 11.18 -2.04 -1.83
CA ARG A 138 9.89 -1.68 -2.38
C ARG A 138 9.78 -0.17 -2.62
N ALA A 139 9.43 0.22 -3.84
CA ALA A 139 9.27 1.61 -4.20
C ALA A 139 8.07 2.25 -3.46
N SER A 140 8.26 3.42 -2.87
CA SER A 140 7.21 4.13 -2.12
C SER A 140 5.98 4.48 -2.97
N SER A 141 6.15 4.64 -4.29
CA SER A 141 5.06 4.86 -5.24
C SER A 141 4.10 3.68 -5.37
N THR A 142 4.53 2.47 -4.99
CA THR A 142 3.72 1.25 -5.02
C THR A 142 2.94 1.02 -3.73
N LEU A 143 3.16 1.83 -2.71
CA LEU A 143 2.44 1.75 -1.44
C LEU A 143 1.00 2.25 -1.61
N SER A 144 0.05 1.55 -1.04
CA SER A 144 -1.33 2.00 -0.92
C SER A 144 -1.44 3.24 -0.02
N THR A 145 -2.57 3.93 -0.08
CA THR A 145 -2.80 5.12 0.77
C THR A 145 -2.69 4.76 2.26
N GLY A 146 -3.29 3.65 2.69
CA GLY A 146 -3.21 3.20 4.08
C GLY A 146 -1.79 2.80 4.50
N GLU A 147 -1.01 2.13 3.64
CA GLU A 147 0.41 1.82 3.92
C GLU A 147 1.22 3.10 4.09
N ARG A 148 1.02 4.10 3.24
CA ARG A 148 1.71 5.41 3.35
C ARG A 148 1.35 6.14 4.64
N GLN A 149 0.08 6.18 5.03
CA GLN A 149 -0.36 6.80 6.28
C GLN A 149 0.29 6.13 7.48
N ARG A 150 0.31 4.80 7.54
CA ARG A 150 0.95 4.05 8.63
C ARG A 150 2.46 4.25 8.68
N MET A 151 3.13 4.32 7.53
CA MET A 151 4.55 4.68 7.46
C MET A 151 4.82 6.08 8.02
N GLN A 152 3.96 7.05 7.71
CA GLN A 152 4.07 8.41 8.24
C GLN A 152 3.83 8.45 9.76
N LEU A 153 2.85 7.68 10.25
CA LEU A 153 2.58 7.56 11.68
C LEU A 153 3.77 6.94 12.44
N ALA A 154 4.34 5.84 11.95
CA ALA A 154 5.54 5.25 12.52
C ALA A 154 6.72 6.23 12.59
N ARG A 155 6.86 7.08 11.56
CA ARG A 155 7.88 8.13 11.51
C ARG A 155 7.62 9.24 12.54
N ALA A 156 6.35 9.62 12.74
CA ALA A 156 5.97 10.66 13.69
C ALA A 156 6.35 10.29 15.13
N VAL A 157 6.05 9.07 15.54
CA VAL A 157 6.40 8.55 16.88
C VAL A 157 7.91 8.48 17.10
N ARG A 158 8.70 8.20 16.05
CA ARG A 158 10.16 8.16 16.14
C ARG A 158 10.77 9.49 16.58
N ASN A 159 10.17 10.61 16.19
CA ASN A 159 10.78 11.94 16.38
C ASN A 159 10.69 12.46 17.82
N ARG A 160 9.97 11.78 18.74
CA ARG A 160 9.77 12.17 20.14
C ARG A 160 9.49 13.67 20.33
N THR A 161 8.74 14.24 19.41
CA THR A 161 8.28 15.63 19.54
C THR A 161 7.20 15.70 20.61
N THR A 162 7.19 16.77 21.39
CA THR A 162 6.22 17.02 22.45
C THR A 162 5.41 18.28 22.11
N GLY A 163 4.16 18.35 22.61
CA GLY A 163 3.30 19.54 22.41
C GLY A 163 2.76 19.68 20.98
N VAL A 164 2.73 18.60 20.19
CA VAL A 164 2.21 18.58 18.82
C VAL A 164 0.77 18.07 18.80
N LEU A 165 -0.06 18.64 17.94
CA LEU A 165 -1.36 18.09 17.58
C LEU A 165 -1.23 17.21 16.33
N TYR A 166 -1.47 15.92 16.46
CA TYR A 166 -1.57 14.98 15.35
C TYR A 166 -3.02 14.85 14.92
N VAL A 167 -3.29 15.08 13.64
CA VAL A 167 -4.62 14.88 13.04
C VAL A 167 -4.53 13.67 12.10
N LEU A 168 -5.31 12.63 12.42
CA LEU A 168 -5.34 11.37 11.69
C LEU A 168 -6.74 11.14 11.14
N ASP A 169 -6.84 10.96 9.83
CA ASP A 169 -8.10 10.71 9.13
C ASP A 169 -8.15 9.24 8.68
N GLU A 170 -9.09 8.49 9.27
CA GLU A 170 -9.34 7.06 9.02
C GLU A 170 -8.08 6.16 9.01
N PRO A 171 -7.20 6.22 10.04
CA PRO A 171 -5.96 5.43 10.04
C PRO A 171 -6.21 3.92 10.13
N SER A 172 -7.42 3.47 10.50
CA SER A 172 -7.83 2.07 10.53
C SER A 172 -8.10 1.48 9.15
N ILE A 173 -8.24 2.30 8.10
CA ILE A 173 -8.60 1.83 6.77
C ILE A 173 -7.68 0.71 6.29
N GLY A 174 -8.28 -0.43 5.94
CA GLY A 174 -7.59 -1.59 5.41
C GLY A 174 -6.76 -2.36 6.45
N LEU A 175 -6.87 -2.01 7.73
CA LEU A 175 -6.31 -2.82 8.81
C LEU A 175 -7.17 -4.06 9.09
N HIS A 176 -6.50 -5.14 9.40
CA HIS A 176 -7.13 -6.29 10.03
C HIS A 176 -7.34 -5.97 11.53
N PRO A 177 -8.40 -6.47 12.20
CA PRO A 177 -8.65 -6.20 13.62
C PRO A 177 -7.44 -6.45 14.53
N SER A 178 -6.61 -7.46 14.25
CA SER A 178 -5.39 -7.72 15.02
C SER A 178 -4.36 -6.57 14.97
N ASN A 179 -4.39 -5.75 13.92
CA ASN A 179 -3.44 -4.64 13.75
C ASN A 179 -3.97 -3.33 14.34
N ILE A 180 -5.27 -3.27 14.68
CA ILE A 180 -5.86 -2.12 15.37
C ILE A 180 -5.27 -1.98 16.78
N VAL A 181 -4.98 -3.10 17.44
CA VAL A 181 -4.31 -3.10 18.76
C VAL A 181 -2.95 -2.40 18.68
N GLY A 182 -2.16 -2.70 17.64
CA GLY A 182 -0.88 -2.04 17.42
C GLY A 182 -1.04 -0.54 17.09
N LEU A 183 -2.02 -0.17 16.26
CA LEU A 183 -2.34 1.23 15.98
C LEU A 183 -2.70 1.99 17.26
N ASN A 184 -3.57 1.43 18.10
CA ASN A 184 -3.94 2.01 19.39
C ASN A 184 -2.72 2.15 20.33
N GLY A 185 -1.78 1.18 20.31
CA GLY A 185 -0.52 1.29 21.04
C GLY A 185 0.31 2.49 20.60
N VAL A 186 0.48 2.65 19.29
CA VAL A 186 1.21 3.79 18.70
C VAL A 186 0.55 5.14 19.03
N ILE A 187 -0.77 5.21 19.02
CA ILE A 187 -1.53 6.44 19.41
C ILE A 187 -1.32 6.75 20.90
N ARG A 188 -1.38 5.74 21.78
CA ARG A 188 -1.11 5.92 23.21
C ARG A 188 0.32 6.41 23.48
N ASP A 189 1.30 5.89 22.74
CA ASP A 189 2.69 6.35 22.87
C ASP A 189 2.81 7.84 22.51
N LEU A 190 2.14 8.31 21.45
CA LEU A 190 2.10 9.73 21.09
C LEU A 190 1.52 10.60 22.19
N VAL A 191 0.43 10.16 22.81
CA VAL A 191 -0.22 10.88 23.93
C VAL A 191 0.68 10.86 25.16
N ALA A 192 1.30 9.72 25.49
CA ALA A 192 2.22 9.58 26.60
C ALA A 192 3.47 10.47 26.46
N ASP A 193 3.92 10.71 25.25
CA ASP A 193 5.02 11.65 24.93
C ASP A 193 4.58 13.14 25.04
N GLY A 194 3.38 13.44 25.55
CA GLY A 194 2.88 14.80 25.78
C GLY A 194 2.31 15.48 24.54
N ASN A 195 1.81 14.71 23.59
CA ASN A 195 1.14 15.22 22.41
C ASN A 195 -0.39 15.09 22.52
N SER A 196 -1.10 15.75 21.62
CA SER A 196 -2.55 15.59 21.44
C SER A 196 -2.81 14.86 20.12
N VAL A 197 -3.81 13.98 20.12
CA VAL A 197 -4.22 13.26 18.90
C VAL A 197 -5.71 13.54 18.64
N LEU A 198 -6.02 14.10 17.47
CA LEU A 198 -7.38 14.21 16.94
C LEU A 198 -7.55 13.15 15.87
N LEU A 199 -8.47 12.24 16.10
CA LEU A 199 -8.67 11.08 15.24
C LEU A 199 -10.07 11.11 14.65
N VAL A 200 -10.19 10.97 13.34
CA VAL A 200 -11.44 10.74 12.65
C VAL A 200 -11.48 9.27 12.27
N ASP A 201 -12.38 8.50 12.85
CA ASP A 201 -12.53 7.07 12.57
C ASP A 201 -13.95 6.60 12.91
N HIS A 202 -14.30 5.41 12.45
CA HIS A 202 -15.59 4.77 12.70
C HIS A 202 -15.45 3.35 13.26
N ASP A 203 -14.22 2.85 13.45
CA ASP A 203 -13.99 1.54 14.05
C ASP A 203 -14.18 1.59 15.58
N THR A 204 -15.10 0.77 16.08
CA THR A 204 -15.45 0.74 17.50
C THR A 204 -14.30 0.32 18.41
N GLN A 205 -13.29 -0.42 17.92
CA GLN A 205 -12.11 -0.78 18.70
C GLN A 205 -11.21 0.42 18.95
N ILE A 206 -11.19 1.36 18.00
CA ILE A 206 -10.47 2.64 18.15
C ILE A 206 -11.27 3.59 19.03
N LEU A 207 -12.56 3.75 18.74
CA LEU A 207 -13.43 4.67 19.47
C LEU A 207 -13.48 4.35 20.97
N LYS A 208 -13.39 3.09 21.36
CA LYS A 208 -13.36 2.67 22.78
C LYS A 208 -12.09 3.06 23.54
N GLU A 209 -11.03 3.43 22.84
CA GLU A 209 -9.76 3.87 23.45
C GLU A 209 -9.66 5.40 23.58
N ALA A 210 -10.68 6.14 23.09
CA ALA A 210 -10.66 7.59 23.14
C ALA A 210 -10.97 8.12 24.53
N ASP A 211 -10.29 9.20 24.93
CA ASP A 211 -10.61 9.94 26.17
C ASP A 211 -11.89 10.77 26.01
N TRP A 212 -12.08 11.31 24.78
CA TRP A 212 -13.23 12.16 24.43
C TRP A 212 -13.71 11.84 23.03
N LEU A 213 -15.02 11.69 22.86
CA LEU A 213 -15.68 11.48 21.59
C LEU A 213 -16.53 12.68 21.21
N ILE A 214 -16.56 12.99 19.91
CA ILE A 214 -17.46 13.96 19.28
C ILE A 214 -18.14 13.24 18.12
N GLU A 215 -19.43 13.01 18.22
CA GLU A 215 -20.21 12.35 17.17
C GLU A 215 -20.93 13.39 16.31
N MET A 216 -20.64 13.34 15.01
CA MET A 216 -21.26 14.22 14.01
C MET A 216 -22.44 13.53 13.34
N GLY A 217 -23.52 14.26 13.12
CA GLY A 217 -24.73 13.68 12.50
C GLY A 217 -25.85 14.71 12.32
N PRO A 218 -27.13 14.26 12.31
CA PRO A 218 -27.59 12.87 12.37
C PRO A 218 -27.53 12.12 11.02
N GLY A 219 -27.20 12.78 9.92
CA GLY A 219 -27.15 12.23 8.57
C GLY A 219 -26.04 12.83 7.74
N ALA A 220 -26.06 12.57 6.44
CA ALA A 220 -25.13 13.14 5.47
C ALA A 220 -25.71 14.36 4.76
N GLY A 221 -24.84 15.21 4.19
CA GLY A 221 -25.24 16.39 3.43
C GLY A 221 -26.00 17.41 4.27
N ALA A 222 -27.10 17.93 3.76
CA ALA A 222 -27.91 18.96 4.44
C ALA A 222 -28.52 18.51 5.78
N ALA A 223 -28.66 17.22 6.01
CA ALA A 223 -29.16 16.64 7.27
C ALA A 223 -28.04 16.37 8.29
N GLY A 224 -26.78 16.66 7.95
CA GLY A 224 -25.61 16.44 8.79
C GLY A 224 -25.02 17.73 9.35
N GLY A 225 -23.76 17.67 9.75
CA GLY A 225 -22.98 18.85 10.15
C GLY A 225 -23.26 19.37 11.57
N ARG A 226 -23.89 18.56 12.42
CA ARG A 226 -24.18 18.91 13.82
C ARG A 226 -23.51 17.91 14.75
N VAL A 227 -23.08 18.35 15.92
CA VAL A 227 -22.72 17.47 17.02
C VAL A 227 -24.00 16.92 17.62
N ILE A 228 -24.15 15.60 17.66
CA ILE A 228 -25.32 14.89 18.21
C ILE A 228 -25.02 14.24 19.56
N ALA A 229 -23.75 13.91 19.81
CA ALA A 229 -23.27 13.43 21.10
C ALA A 229 -21.81 13.85 21.30
N GLU A 230 -21.44 14.17 22.53
CA GLU A 230 -20.04 14.41 22.92
C GLU A 230 -19.84 13.99 24.37
N GLY A 231 -18.61 13.63 24.73
CA GLY A 231 -18.25 13.22 26.09
C GLY A 231 -17.29 12.04 26.11
N SER A 232 -17.17 11.40 27.26
CA SER A 232 -16.45 10.14 27.38
C SER A 232 -17.13 9.04 26.57
N VAL A 233 -16.42 7.92 26.36
CA VAL A 233 -16.99 6.72 25.69
C VAL A 233 -18.27 6.26 26.39
N ALA A 234 -18.32 6.36 27.73
CA ALA A 234 -19.50 5.97 28.52
C ALA A 234 -20.66 6.95 28.31
N ASP A 235 -20.40 8.26 28.25
CA ASP A 235 -21.42 9.27 28.04
C ASP A 235 -22.06 9.12 26.65
N VAL A 236 -21.26 9.00 25.60
CA VAL A 236 -21.76 8.76 24.24
C VAL A 236 -22.44 7.40 24.13
N GLY A 237 -21.90 6.37 24.78
CA GLY A 237 -22.49 5.04 24.83
C GLY A 237 -23.90 5.01 25.47
N ASN A 238 -24.18 5.92 26.38
CA ASN A 238 -25.49 6.03 27.07
C ASN A 238 -26.43 7.08 26.48
N ASN A 239 -25.94 7.91 25.54
CA ASN A 239 -26.75 8.95 24.93
C ASN A 239 -27.77 8.32 23.95
N PRO A 240 -29.09 8.56 24.13
CA PRO A 240 -30.12 7.99 23.26
C PRO A 240 -30.11 8.58 21.83
N GLU A 241 -29.55 9.77 21.66
CA GLU A 241 -29.41 10.39 20.33
C GLU A 241 -28.20 9.89 19.56
N SER A 242 -27.24 9.26 20.25
CA SER A 242 -26.04 8.70 19.62
C SER A 242 -26.36 7.50 18.73
N ARG A 243 -25.88 7.53 17.51
CA ARG A 243 -25.98 6.41 16.57
C ARG A 243 -24.95 5.33 16.82
N ILE A 244 -23.75 5.73 17.30
CA ILE A 244 -22.68 4.80 17.63
C ILE A 244 -22.81 4.25 19.06
N GLY A 245 -23.57 4.91 19.94
CA GLY A 245 -23.69 4.58 21.36
C GLY A 245 -24.13 3.15 21.63
N GLY A 246 -25.08 2.63 20.85
CA GLY A 246 -25.52 1.25 20.92
C GLY A 246 -24.39 0.24 20.64
N PHE A 247 -23.53 0.53 19.67
CA PHE A 247 -22.38 -0.32 19.31
C PHE A 247 -21.24 -0.21 20.34
N LEU A 248 -20.99 0.97 20.88
CA LEU A 248 -19.99 1.18 21.93
C LEU A 248 -20.35 0.43 23.21
N SER A 249 -21.63 0.47 23.59
CA SER A 249 -22.16 -0.18 24.80
C SER A 249 -22.51 -1.66 24.61
N GLY A 250 -22.42 -2.19 23.38
CA GLY A 250 -22.80 -3.57 23.06
C GLY A 250 -24.32 -3.84 23.06
N ARG A 251 -25.15 -2.79 23.15
CA ARG A 251 -26.62 -2.91 23.16
C ARG A 251 -27.25 -2.92 21.76
N ALA A 252 -26.46 -2.58 20.72
CA ALA A 252 -26.98 -2.59 19.36
C ALA A 252 -27.24 -4.03 18.89
N ASP A 253 -28.45 -4.28 18.43
CA ASP A 253 -28.79 -5.54 17.79
C ASP A 253 -28.05 -5.64 16.45
N THR A 254 -27.16 -6.61 16.33
CA THR A 254 -26.54 -6.97 15.06
C THR A 254 -27.47 -7.92 14.31
N ARG A 255 -27.86 -7.55 13.08
CA ARG A 255 -28.58 -8.49 12.21
C ARG A 255 -27.72 -9.68 11.89
N ILE A 256 -27.98 -10.81 12.51
CA ILE A 256 -27.35 -12.08 12.17
C ILE A 256 -28.08 -12.64 10.95
N ARG A 257 -27.40 -12.63 9.79
CA ARG A 257 -27.88 -13.37 8.63
C ARG A 257 -27.74 -14.86 8.92
N ARG A 258 -28.80 -15.62 8.71
CA ARG A 258 -28.71 -17.08 8.76
C ARG A 258 -27.84 -17.56 7.59
N PRO A 259 -26.66 -18.15 7.84
CA PRO A 259 -25.83 -18.70 6.78
C PRO A 259 -26.55 -19.91 6.13
N ALA A 260 -26.20 -20.21 4.87
CA ALA A 260 -26.65 -21.45 4.23
C ALA A 260 -26.05 -22.65 4.97
N GLY A 261 -26.86 -23.72 5.11
CA GLY A 261 -26.38 -24.99 5.68
C GLY A 261 -25.26 -25.59 4.81
N ALA A 262 -24.46 -26.49 5.40
CA ALA A 262 -23.33 -27.10 4.70
C ALA A 262 -23.78 -27.82 3.41
N GLU A 263 -24.93 -28.48 3.44
CA GLU A 263 -25.52 -29.21 2.30
C GLU A 263 -26.02 -28.27 1.20
N GLU A 264 -26.47 -27.05 1.57
CA GLU A 264 -26.99 -26.05 0.65
C GLU A 264 -25.92 -25.13 0.09
N MET A 265 -24.73 -25.14 0.67
CA MET A 265 -23.66 -24.15 0.35
C MET A 265 -23.33 -24.14 -1.15
N PHE A 266 -23.27 -25.30 -1.77
CA PHE A 266 -22.90 -25.47 -3.19
C PHE A 266 -24.06 -25.91 -4.07
N SER A 267 -25.31 -25.75 -3.63
CA SER A 267 -26.52 -26.18 -4.37
C SER A 267 -26.66 -25.53 -5.74
N GLU A 268 -26.19 -24.28 -5.88
CA GLU A 268 -26.21 -23.54 -7.15
C GLU A 268 -24.89 -23.67 -7.97
N GLY A 269 -24.01 -24.59 -7.54
CA GLY A 269 -22.73 -24.83 -8.19
C GLY A 269 -21.57 -24.12 -7.48
N ARG A 270 -20.40 -24.28 -8.06
CA ARG A 270 -19.14 -23.73 -7.51
C ARG A 270 -18.24 -23.20 -8.61
N ILE A 271 -17.36 -22.30 -8.23
CA ILE A 271 -16.21 -21.90 -9.00
C ILE A 271 -15.00 -22.56 -8.33
N ARG A 272 -14.22 -23.31 -9.10
CA ARG A 272 -12.93 -23.88 -8.65
C ARG A 272 -11.79 -23.08 -9.26
N LEU A 273 -10.81 -22.70 -8.46
CA LEU A 273 -9.60 -22.03 -8.89
C LEU A 273 -8.39 -22.79 -8.34
N SER A 274 -7.49 -23.18 -9.24
CA SER A 274 -6.17 -23.74 -8.89
C SER A 274 -5.07 -22.82 -9.39
N THR A 275 -4.14 -22.44 -8.53
CA THR A 275 -3.03 -21.54 -8.87
C THR A 275 -1.68 -22.12 -8.49
N SER A 276 -0.63 -21.72 -9.21
CA SER A 276 0.75 -21.77 -8.75
C SER A 276 1.04 -20.53 -7.87
N GLY A 277 2.24 -20.48 -7.25
CA GLY A 277 2.61 -19.31 -6.44
C GLY A 277 2.72 -18.04 -7.27
N ILE A 278 2.25 -16.94 -6.72
CA ILE A 278 2.38 -15.58 -7.27
C ILE A 278 2.53 -14.58 -6.10
N HIS A 279 3.55 -13.73 -6.13
CA HIS A 279 3.88 -12.81 -5.04
C HIS A 279 3.94 -13.55 -3.69
N THR A 280 3.14 -13.11 -2.71
CA THR A 280 3.02 -13.75 -1.39
C THR A 280 2.05 -14.94 -1.37
N VAL A 281 1.24 -15.12 -2.41
CA VAL A 281 0.26 -16.22 -2.50
C VAL A 281 0.98 -17.50 -2.90
N LYS A 282 0.94 -18.49 -2.02
CA LYS A 282 1.46 -19.84 -2.28
C LYS A 282 0.52 -20.60 -3.22
N PRO A 283 0.97 -21.71 -3.85
CA PRO A 283 0.08 -22.58 -4.60
C PRO A 283 -1.14 -22.97 -3.75
N LEU A 284 -2.33 -22.79 -4.31
CA LEU A 284 -3.58 -23.09 -3.60
C LEU A 284 -4.68 -23.60 -4.55
N GLU A 285 -5.63 -24.28 -3.95
CA GLU A 285 -6.90 -24.63 -4.56
C GLU A 285 -8.02 -24.09 -3.68
N VAL A 286 -9.01 -23.44 -4.29
CA VAL A 286 -10.14 -22.86 -3.58
C VAL A 286 -11.44 -23.09 -4.34
N GLU A 287 -12.51 -23.38 -3.60
CA GLU A 287 -13.86 -23.47 -4.11
C GLU A 287 -14.70 -22.30 -3.59
N ILE A 288 -15.41 -21.65 -4.48
CA ILE A 288 -16.27 -20.50 -4.18
C ILE A 288 -17.70 -20.89 -4.56
N PRO A 289 -18.65 -20.89 -3.62
CA PRO A 289 -20.04 -21.24 -3.91
C PRO A 289 -20.70 -20.15 -4.77
N LYS A 290 -21.45 -20.58 -5.80
CA LYS A 290 -22.30 -19.69 -6.59
C LYS A 290 -23.55 -19.30 -5.82
N GLY A 291 -24.11 -18.13 -6.14
CA GLY A 291 -25.34 -17.62 -5.50
C GLY A 291 -25.20 -17.33 -4.00
N ARG A 292 -23.99 -17.22 -3.48
CA ARG A 292 -23.69 -16.99 -2.05
C ARG A 292 -22.82 -15.75 -1.86
N LEU A 293 -22.90 -15.16 -0.68
CA LEU A 293 -21.95 -14.14 -0.24
C LEU A 293 -20.68 -14.81 0.28
N THR A 294 -19.60 -14.67 -0.45
CA THR A 294 -18.27 -15.15 -0.05
C THR A 294 -17.39 -13.97 0.37
N VAL A 295 -16.77 -14.06 1.52
CA VAL A 295 -15.85 -13.02 2.05
C VAL A 295 -14.44 -13.58 2.08
N VAL A 296 -13.49 -12.86 1.45
CA VAL A 296 -12.06 -13.15 1.53
C VAL A 296 -11.45 -12.24 2.58
N THR A 297 -10.96 -12.80 3.68
CA THR A 297 -10.39 -12.05 4.80
C THR A 297 -8.94 -12.49 5.09
N GLY A 298 -8.26 -11.73 5.91
CA GLY A 298 -6.88 -11.98 6.34
C GLY A 298 -6.13 -10.67 6.61
N VAL A 299 -4.97 -10.76 7.23
CA VAL A 299 -4.10 -9.61 7.54
C VAL A 299 -3.68 -8.86 6.28
N SER A 300 -3.22 -7.62 6.44
CA SER A 300 -2.67 -6.82 5.33
C SER A 300 -1.47 -7.57 4.70
N GLY A 301 -1.37 -7.55 3.37
CA GLY A 301 -0.30 -8.26 2.66
C GLY A 301 -0.48 -9.78 2.52
N SER A 302 -1.55 -10.39 3.04
CA SER A 302 -1.78 -11.85 2.93
C SER A 302 -2.16 -12.34 1.53
N GLY A 303 -2.21 -11.47 0.52
CA GLY A 303 -2.49 -11.84 -0.86
C GLY A 303 -3.96 -11.84 -1.27
N LYS A 304 -4.88 -11.28 -0.46
CA LYS A 304 -6.32 -11.20 -0.79
C LYS A 304 -6.61 -10.58 -2.16
N THR A 305 -6.01 -9.42 -2.41
CA THR A 305 -6.16 -8.70 -3.68
C THR A 305 -5.59 -9.49 -4.84
N THR A 306 -4.42 -10.11 -4.66
CA THR A 306 -3.77 -10.96 -5.64
C THR A 306 -4.63 -12.18 -5.99
N LEU A 307 -5.20 -12.84 -4.98
CA LEU A 307 -6.12 -13.97 -5.19
C LEU A 307 -7.35 -13.56 -6.01
N VAL A 308 -7.97 -12.43 -5.65
CA VAL A 308 -9.24 -12.02 -6.29
C VAL A 308 -9.00 -11.29 -7.61
N LEU A 309 -8.21 -10.20 -7.60
CA LEU A 309 -8.10 -9.30 -8.75
C LEU A 309 -7.04 -9.73 -9.77
N GLU A 310 -6.01 -10.46 -9.34
CA GLU A 310 -4.94 -10.90 -10.26
C GLU A 310 -5.08 -12.37 -10.68
N SER A 311 -5.80 -13.19 -9.91
CA SER A 311 -5.98 -14.61 -10.22
C SER A 311 -7.41 -14.94 -10.63
N LEU A 312 -8.39 -14.82 -9.73
CA LEU A 312 -9.78 -15.25 -9.97
C LEU A 312 -10.45 -14.48 -11.09
N VAL A 313 -10.49 -13.14 -11.01
CA VAL A 313 -11.21 -12.31 -11.99
C VAL A 313 -10.61 -12.44 -13.39
N PRO A 314 -9.27 -12.37 -13.59
CA PRO A 314 -8.69 -12.59 -14.92
C PRO A 314 -8.92 -14.02 -15.45
N ALA A 315 -8.89 -15.03 -14.58
CA ALA A 315 -9.16 -16.42 -14.97
C ALA A 315 -10.60 -16.61 -15.47
N LEU A 316 -11.58 -16.06 -14.76
CA LEU A 316 -12.99 -16.10 -15.18
C LEU A 316 -13.24 -15.33 -16.49
N LYS A 317 -12.59 -14.16 -16.67
CA LYS A 317 -12.63 -13.42 -17.93
C LYS A 317 -12.04 -14.21 -19.07
N ALA A 318 -10.92 -14.89 -18.86
CA ALA A 318 -10.28 -15.73 -19.86
C ALA A 318 -11.16 -16.93 -20.23
N LEU A 319 -11.78 -17.58 -19.23
CA LEU A 319 -12.74 -18.68 -19.46
C LEU A 319 -13.93 -18.22 -20.30
N ALA A 320 -14.56 -17.12 -19.93
CA ALA A 320 -15.72 -16.57 -20.64
C ALA A 320 -15.37 -16.08 -22.06
N GLY A 321 -14.18 -15.53 -22.26
CA GLY A 321 -13.70 -15.01 -23.57
C GLY A 321 -12.97 -16.02 -24.43
N GLY A 322 -12.78 -17.27 -24.00
CA GLY A 322 -12.02 -18.31 -24.70
C GLY A 322 -10.53 -17.92 -24.89
N THR A 323 -9.98 -17.11 -24.01
CA THR A 323 -8.59 -16.63 -24.08
C THR A 323 -7.68 -17.42 -23.12
N ARG A 324 -6.35 -17.23 -23.25
CA ARG A 324 -5.38 -17.91 -22.42
C ARG A 324 -5.49 -17.48 -20.95
N LEU A 325 -5.46 -18.44 -20.03
CA LEU A 325 -5.38 -18.19 -18.59
C LEU A 325 -4.11 -17.42 -18.20
N PRO A 326 -4.14 -16.62 -17.11
CA PRO A 326 -2.93 -16.06 -16.52
C PRO A 326 -1.88 -17.14 -16.24
N ALA A 327 -0.59 -16.82 -16.40
CA ALA A 327 0.48 -17.81 -16.33
C ALA A 327 0.55 -18.59 -14.99
N HIS A 328 0.12 -17.97 -13.89
CA HIS A 328 0.10 -18.58 -12.56
C HIS A 328 -1.22 -19.33 -12.25
N VAL A 329 -2.23 -19.25 -13.11
CA VAL A 329 -3.49 -19.99 -12.94
C VAL A 329 -3.36 -21.32 -13.68
N ARG A 330 -3.48 -22.43 -12.94
CA ARG A 330 -3.40 -23.78 -13.49
C ARG A 330 -4.73 -24.23 -14.09
N ALA A 331 -5.82 -23.96 -13.37
CA ALA A 331 -7.17 -24.30 -13.80
C ALA A 331 -8.21 -23.36 -13.18
N VAL A 332 -9.29 -23.14 -13.91
CA VAL A 332 -10.51 -22.51 -13.42
C VAL A 332 -11.72 -23.24 -14.02
N GLU A 333 -12.68 -23.55 -13.17
CA GLU A 333 -13.98 -24.11 -13.55
C GLU A 333 -15.08 -23.21 -12.96
N ALA A 334 -16.12 -22.94 -13.74
CA ALA A 334 -17.22 -22.09 -13.29
C ALA A 334 -18.59 -22.56 -13.80
#